data_362f2ec83cfe5bfd61ce7db31a983d26
#
_entry.id   362f2ec83cfe5bfd61ce7db31a983d26
#
_cell.length_a   1.000
_cell.length_b   1.000
_cell.length_c   1.000
_cell.angle_alpha   90.00
_cell.angle_beta   90.00
_cell.angle_gamma   90.00
#
_symmetry.space_group_name_H-M   'P 1'
#
loop_
_entity.id
_entity.type
_entity.pdbx_description
1 polymer ?
#
loop_
_entity_poly.entity_id
_entity_poly.type
_entity_poly.pdbx_seq_one_letter_code
_entity_poly.pdbx_strand_id
1 'polypeptide(L)'
;MGQQKVFVEAEETLEMLKGLKINAKQIERVCHHYGDLIEQQDAEMINSQIFREYEGTQGNQLHYAMIDGAMYLTKEEQWKEAKLGRIFNTNENVNVSKNRSIISNSTYVSHLGGIKDFFPKLEYHLDGLKSVVIIADGAKWIWNWADDFYPEATQILDFYHAKEHLCEFAVNYFKESTPRSEWIDEQCRTMLEEDTQKVIGALKDLPMSPTKKLEQQKKKLINYYQKNRKRMRYSAYIKKGLLIGSGAIESAHRNVLQQRMKLSGQHWTKKGFQQISNLRVIYKSNNSSRIRQLVRNAA
;
A
#
# COMPACT_ATOMS: atom_id res chain seq x y z
N MET A 1 13.19 18.77 6.99
CA MET A 1 12.21 19.25 8.00
C MET A 1 10.79 19.38 7.40
N GLY A 2 10.54 20.28 6.46
CA GLY A 2 9.18 20.56 5.94
C GLY A 2 8.41 19.40 5.33
N GLN A 3 9.07 18.34 4.86
CA GLN A 3 8.39 17.11 4.42
C GLN A 3 7.93 16.24 5.60
N GLN A 4 8.45 16.46 6.82
CA GLN A 4 8.07 15.69 8.01
C GLN A 4 7.04 16.41 8.88
N LYS A 5 7.15 17.73 8.95
CA LYS A 5 6.34 18.62 9.80
C LYS A 5 5.56 19.61 8.96
N VAL A 6 4.53 20.20 9.53
CA VAL A 6 3.88 21.39 8.95
C VAL A 6 4.92 22.49 8.81
N PHE A 7 4.81 23.33 7.78
CA PHE A 7 5.87 24.30 7.46
C PHE A 7 6.14 25.31 8.59
N VAL A 8 5.10 25.70 9.33
CA VAL A 8 5.23 26.57 10.53
C VAL A 8 6.00 25.84 11.64
N GLU A 9 5.64 24.61 11.95
CA GLU A 9 6.39 23.81 12.94
C GLU A 9 7.83 23.52 12.50
N ALA A 10 8.08 23.42 11.19
CA ALA A 10 9.42 23.26 10.66
C ALA A 10 10.25 24.53 10.82
N GLU A 11 9.66 25.73 10.64
CA GLU A 11 10.26 27.03 10.91
C GLU A 11 10.70 27.11 12.38
N GLU A 12 9.78 26.92 13.32
CA GLU A 12 10.05 26.93 14.76
C GLU A 12 11.14 25.93 15.16
N THR A 13 11.09 24.72 14.58
CA THR A 13 12.09 23.68 14.88
C THR A 13 13.48 24.06 14.37
N LEU A 14 13.59 24.67 13.19
CA LEU A 14 14.87 25.09 12.61
C LEU A 14 15.45 26.25 13.41
N GLU A 15 14.64 27.20 13.83
CA GLU A 15 15.09 28.29 14.69
C GLU A 15 15.56 27.78 16.05
N MET A 16 14.75 26.93 16.70
CA MET A 16 15.06 26.41 18.03
C MET A 16 16.32 25.51 18.05
N LEU A 17 16.46 24.59 17.08
CA LEU A 17 17.54 23.60 17.09
C LEU A 17 18.82 24.05 16.39
N LYS A 18 18.73 25.00 15.46
CA LYS A 18 19.85 25.40 14.59
C LYS A 18 20.09 26.92 14.56
N GLY A 19 19.24 27.72 15.20
CA GLY A 19 19.31 29.18 15.11
C GLY A 19 19.03 29.74 13.70
N LEU A 20 18.45 28.90 12.80
CA LEU A 20 18.21 29.30 11.42
C LEU A 20 16.86 29.99 11.29
N LYS A 21 16.85 31.27 10.92
CA LYS A 21 15.64 32.07 10.65
C LYS A 21 15.21 31.88 9.19
N ILE A 22 14.42 30.84 8.92
CA ILE A 22 13.87 30.52 7.59
C ILE A 22 12.35 30.43 7.77
N ASN A 23 11.59 31.30 7.12
CA ASN A 23 10.14 31.31 7.30
C ASN A 23 9.46 30.11 6.59
N ALA A 24 8.25 29.77 7.05
CA ALA A 24 7.44 28.66 6.57
C ALA A 24 7.28 28.67 5.04
N LYS A 25 7.13 29.87 4.44
CA LYS A 25 6.96 30.01 2.98
C LYS A 25 8.22 29.68 2.19
N GLN A 26 9.39 30.01 2.74
CA GLN A 26 10.68 29.61 2.14
C GLN A 26 10.87 28.11 2.24
N ILE A 27 10.55 27.50 3.38
CA ILE A 27 10.61 26.04 3.57
C ILE A 27 9.68 25.35 2.57
N GLU A 28 8.45 25.84 2.38
CA GLU A 28 7.50 25.34 1.39
C GLU A 28 8.10 25.39 -0.02
N ARG A 29 8.64 26.53 -0.45
CA ARG A 29 9.23 26.69 -1.78
C ARG A 29 10.38 25.71 -2.02
N VAL A 30 11.26 25.55 -1.04
CA VAL A 30 12.39 24.60 -1.12
C VAL A 30 11.86 23.16 -1.24
N CYS A 31 10.88 22.77 -0.43
CA CYS A 31 10.28 21.44 -0.52
C CYS A 31 9.61 21.20 -1.88
N HIS A 32 8.87 22.17 -2.38
CA HIS A 32 8.23 22.08 -3.69
C HIS A 32 9.24 21.96 -4.82
N HIS A 33 10.31 22.78 -4.81
CA HIS A 33 11.38 22.72 -5.81
C HIS A 33 12.04 21.32 -5.86
N TYR A 34 12.51 20.80 -4.75
CA TYR A 34 13.13 19.48 -4.72
C TYR A 34 12.15 18.34 -4.99
N GLY A 35 10.89 18.50 -4.62
CA GLY A 35 9.82 17.57 -4.99
C GLY A 35 9.58 17.50 -6.50
N ASP A 36 9.65 18.62 -7.21
CA ASP A 36 9.58 18.68 -8.67
C ASP A 36 10.82 18.05 -9.32
N LEU A 37 12.03 18.34 -8.82
CA LEU A 37 13.27 17.73 -9.33
C LEU A 37 13.26 16.21 -9.20
N ILE A 38 12.72 15.66 -8.11
CA ILE A 38 12.55 14.21 -7.93
C ILE A 38 11.59 13.67 -8.99
N GLU A 39 10.46 14.33 -9.25
CA GLU A 39 9.50 13.90 -10.28
C GLU A 39 10.13 13.87 -11.67
N GLN A 40 10.93 14.89 -12.00
CA GLN A 40 11.66 14.95 -13.27
C GLN A 40 12.68 13.81 -13.40
N GLN A 41 13.47 13.56 -12.35
CA GLN A 41 14.41 12.44 -12.35
C GLN A 41 13.72 11.09 -12.47
N ASP A 42 12.58 10.88 -11.78
CA ASP A 42 11.81 9.65 -11.90
C ASP A 42 11.35 9.44 -13.35
N ALA A 43 10.85 10.50 -13.99
CA ALA A 43 10.43 10.44 -15.38
C ALA A 43 11.60 10.14 -16.33
N GLU A 44 12.77 10.75 -16.11
CA GLU A 44 13.99 10.47 -16.88
C GLU A 44 14.45 9.02 -16.72
N MET A 45 14.44 8.51 -15.48
CA MET A 45 14.84 7.14 -15.16
C MET A 45 13.90 6.12 -15.82
N ILE A 46 12.59 6.38 -15.78
CA ILE A 46 11.58 5.53 -16.42
C ILE A 46 11.74 5.57 -17.95
N ASN A 47 11.92 6.75 -18.54
CA ASN A 47 12.02 6.91 -19.99
C ASN A 47 13.34 6.38 -20.58
N SER A 48 14.42 6.40 -19.81
CA SER A 48 15.73 5.94 -20.27
C SER A 48 15.82 4.44 -20.47
N GLN A 49 14.79 3.67 -20.07
CA GLN A 49 14.77 2.19 -20.12
C GLN A 49 16.09 1.56 -19.60
N ILE A 50 16.81 2.24 -18.72
CA ILE A 50 17.93 1.65 -18.02
C ILE A 50 17.35 0.60 -17.10
N PHE A 51 17.13 -0.60 -17.68
CA PHE A 51 16.87 -1.78 -16.89
C PHE A 51 18.02 -1.88 -15.90
N ARG A 52 17.71 -1.79 -14.63
CA ARG A 52 18.69 -2.12 -13.60
C ARG A 52 19.03 -3.60 -13.83
N GLU A 53 20.18 -3.88 -14.43
CA GLU A 53 20.84 -5.12 -14.12
C GLU A 53 21.01 -5.09 -12.60
N TYR A 54 20.27 -5.93 -11.94
CA TYR A 54 20.38 -6.10 -10.50
C TYR A 54 21.73 -6.74 -10.24
N GLU A 55 22.78 -5.89 -10.14
CA GLU A 55 24.10 -6.32 -9.77
C GLU A 55 24.00 -7.04 -8.41
N GLY A 56 24.02 -8.37 -8.48
CA GLY A 56 24.63 -9.15 -7.43
C GLY A 56 23.84 -9.50 -6.20
N THR A 57 22.53 -9.75 -6.26
CA THR A 57 21.94 -10.70 -5.31
C THR A 57 21.64 -12.01 -6.02
N GLN A 58 22.68 -12.81 -6.21
CA GLN A 58 22.60 -14.22 -6.54
C GLN A 58 21.94 -14.96 -5.37
N GLY A 59 20.64 -14.97 -5.35
CA GLY A 59 19.83 -15.74 -4.43
C GLY A 59 18.38 -15.64 -4.88
N ASN A 60 17.61 -16.70 -4.71
CA ASN A 60 16.16 -16.72 -4.88
C ASN A 60 15.47 -15.83 -3.82
N GLN A 61 15.88 -14.56 -3.72
CA GLN A 61 15.23 -13.63 -2.80
C GLN A 61 13.83 -13.31 -3.29
N LEU A 62 12.89 -13.58 -2.43
CA LEU A 62 11.50 -13.27 -2.65
C LEU A 62 11.23 -11.80 -2.28
N HIS A 63 10.64 -11.06 -3.18
CA HIS A 63 10.25 -9.67 -2.99
C HIS A 63 8.74 -9.55 -2.86
N TYR A 64 8.30 -8.72 -1.96
CA TYR A 64 6.91 -8.34 -1.79
C TYR A 64 6.66 -6.98 -2.41
N ALA A 65 5.59 -6.87 -3.19
CA ALA A 65 4.99 -5.61 -3.61
C ALA A 65 3.60 -5.51 -2.97
N MET A 66 3.43 -4.58 -2.06
CA MET A 66 2.14 -4.28 -1.44
C MET A 66 1.62 -2.96 -1.97
N ILE A 67 0.36 -2.95 -2.40
CA ILE A 67 -0.24 -1.81 -3.10
C ILE A 67 -1.59 -1.49 -2.45
N ASP A 68 -1.83 -0.20 -2.21
CA ASP A 68 -3.09 0.28 -1.65
C ASP A 68 -3.35 1.74 -2.07
N GLY A 69 -4.60 2.19 -1.95
CA GLY A 69 -5.05 3.55 -2.24
C GLY A 69 -5.73 4.21 -1.04
N ALA A 70 -5.46 5.49 -0.82
CA ALA A 70 -6.13 6.26 0.20
C ALA A 70 -6.59 7.62 -0.30
N MET A 71 -7.73 8.10 0.22
CA MET A 71 -8.34 9.37 -0.18
C MET A 71 -7.73 10.54 0.58
N TYR A 72 -7.40 11.60 -0.15
CA TYR A 72 -6.88 12.88 0.36
C TYR A 72 -7.70 14.04 -0.17
N LEU A 73 -7.85 15.09 0.65
CA LEU A 73 -8.62 16.26 0.29
C LEU A 73 -7.75 17.24 -0.51
N THR A 74 -8.19 17.51 -1.74
CA THR A 74 -7.53 18.43 -2.66
C THR A 74 -8.38 19.69 -2.89
N LYS A 75 -7.72 20.79 -3.26
CA LYS A 75 -8.38 22.05 -3.55
C LYS A 75 -9.13 22.02 -4.89
N GLU A 76 -8.59 21.27 -5.85
CA GLU A 76 -9.10 21.25 -7.23
C GLU A 76 -10.22 20.23 -7.43
N GLU A 77 -10.15 19.07 -6.78
CA GLU A 77 -11.06 17.94 -7.05
C GLU A 77 -11.69 17.35 -5.78
N GLN A 78 -11.59 18.04 -4.65
CA GLN A 78 -12.01 17.54 -3.35
C GLN A 78 -11.28 16.22 -3.00
N TRP A 79 -12.00 15.11 -2.86
CA TRP A 79 -11.40 13.82 -2.50
C TRP A 79 -10.75 13.15 -3.72
N LYS A 80 -9.42 12.99 -3.65
CA LYS A 80 -8.61 12.31 -4.67
C LYS A 80 -7.81 11.18 -4.05
N GLU A 81 -7.77 10.05 -4.76
CA GLU A 81 -7.00 8.89 -4.31
C GLU A 81 -5.50 9.09 -4.57
N ALA A 82 -4.70 8.90 -3.52
CA ALA A 82 -3.26 8.69 -3.67
C ALA A 82 -2.97 7.20 -3.54
N LYS A 83 -2.21 6.68 -4.49
CA LYS A 83 -1.74 5.32 -4.53
C LYS A 83 -0.38 5.23 -3.86
N LEU A 84 -0.16 4.15 -3.12
CA LEU A 84 1.10 3.85 -2.46
C LEU A 84 1.50 2.40 -2.77
N GLY A 85 2.74 2.23 -3.21
CA GLY A 85 3.41 0.94 -3.33
C GLY A 85 4.50 0.83 -2.27
N ARG A 86 4.65 -0.35 -1.69
CA ARG A 86 5.73 -0.72 -0.78
C ARG A 86 6.39 -1.97 -1.30
N ILE A 87 7.70 -1.91 -1.55
CA ILE A 87 8.51 -3.03 -2.01
C ILE A 87 9.56 -3.34 -0.96
N PHE A 88 9.70 -4.61 -0.60
CA PHE A 88 10.72 -5.10 0.32
C PHE A 88 11.03 -6.58 0.06
N ASN A 89 12.19 -7.06 0.46
CA ASN A 89 12.52 -8.49 0.36
C ASN A 89 12.27 -9.23 1.68
N THR A 90 12.24 -10.56 1.63
CA THR A 90 11.97 -11.39 2.82
C THR A 90 12.94 -11.18 3.96
N ASN A 91 14.22 -10.86 3.69
CA ASN A 91 15.23 -10.65 4.73
C ASN A 91 14.98 -9.38 5.54
N GLU A 92 14.22 -8.46 4.99
CA GLU A 92 13.85 -7.20 5.64
C GLU A 92 12.66 -7.36 6.60
N ASN A 93 11.98 -8.52 6.56
CA ASN A 93 10.92 -8.86 7.50
C ASN A 93 11.52 -9.53 8.74
N VAL A 94 11.81 -8.74 9.76
CA VAL A 94 12.49 -9.17 10.98
C VAL A 94 11.47 -9.46 12.08
N ASN A 95 11.50 -10.68 12.63
CA ASN A 95 10.69 -11.04 13.78
C ASN A 95 11.24 -10.39 15.06
N VAL A 96 10.45 -9.55 15.69
CA VAL A 96 10.81 -8.86 16.95
C VAL A 96 10.30 -9.64 18.16
N SER A 97 9.18 -10.36 18.00
CA SER A 97 8.61 -11.25 19.01
C SER A 97 7.78 -12.34 18.36
N LYS A 98 7.27 -13.30 19.14
CA LYS A 98 6.45 -14.43 18.64
C LYS A 98 5.29 -14.01 17.70
N ASN A 99 4.71 -12.83 17.94
CA ASN A 99 3.53 -12.35 17.21
C ASN A 99 3.76 -10.98 16.54
N ARG A 100 5.01 -10.53 16.43
CA ARG A 100 5.32 -9.21 15.86
C ARG A 100 6.55 -9.27 14.98
N SER A 101 6.39 -8.87 13.75
CA SER A 101 7.49 -8.59 12.83
C SER A 101 7.51 -7.11 12.42
N ILE A 102 8.67 -6.63 12.05
CA ILE A 102 8.87 -5.30 11.46
C ILE A 102 9.60 -5.46 10.14
N ILE A 103 9.28 -4.59 9.20
CA ILE A 103 10.02 -4.51 7.95
C ILE A 103 11.06 -3.41 8.13
N SER A 104 12.32 -3.80 8.18
CA SER A 104 13.46 -2.94 8.53
C SER A 104 13.78 -1.92 7.44
N ASN A 105 13.58 -2.29 6.17
CA ASN A 105 13.79 -1.43 5.03
C ASN A 105 12.72 -1.65 3.96
N SER A 106 12.44 -0.64 3.16
CA SER A 106 11.47 -0.70 2.07
C SER A 106 11.71 0.39 1.05
N THR A 107 11.38 0.10 -0.20
CA THR A 107 11.21 1.13 -1.22
C THR A 107 9.73 1.51 -1.30
N TYR A 108 9.46 2.80 -1.29
CA TYR A 108 8.11 3.34 -1.41
C TYR A 108 7.96 4.09 -2.72
N VAL A 109 6.78 3.96 -3.32
CA VAL A 109 6.35 4.68 -4.52
C VAL A 109 4.98 5.27 -4.27
N SER A 110 4.75 6.52 -4.65
CA SER A 110 3.45 7.15 -4.46
C SER A 110 3.08 8.08 -5.61
N HIS A 111 1.78 8.10 -5.93
CA HIS A 111 1.22 9.05 -6.89
C HIS A 111 -0.21 9.45 -6.50
N LEU A 112 -0.51 10.76 -6.58
CA LEU A 112 -1.86 11.29 -6.40
C LEU A 112 -2.57 11.32 -7.73
N GLY A 113 -3.45 10.35 -7.98
CA GLY A 113 -4.24 10.33 -9.20
C GLY A 113 -4.25 9.01 -9.96
N GLY A 114 -4.08 9.08 -11.27
CA GLY A 114 -4.27 7.96 -12.19
C GLY A 114 -3.26 6.82 -12.03
N ILE A 115 -3.65 5.63 -12.51
CA ILE A 115 -2.77 4.46 -12.51
C ILE A 115 -1.65 4.59 -13.56
N LYS A 116 -1.88 5.37 -14.61
CA LYS A 116 -0.92 5.57 -15.71
C LYS A 116 0.38 6.23 -15.26
N ASP A 117 0.31 7.05 -14.21
CA ASP A 117 1.48 7.74 -13.66
C ASP A 117 2.05 7.01 -12.43
N PHE A 118 1.26 6.12 -11.81
CA PHE A 118 1.66 5.34 -10.65
C PHE A 118 2.44 4.08 -11.05
N PHE A 119 1.90 3.28 -11.97
CA PHE A 119 2.49 2.00 -12.31
C PHE A 119 3.88 2.08 -12.91
N PRO A 120 4.22 2.99 -13.84
CA PRO A 120 5.59 3.08 -14.34
C PRO A 120 6.63 3.31 -13.25
N LYS A 121 6.27 4.09 -12.20
CA LYS A 121 7.15 4.30 -11.03
C LYS A 121 7.32 3.01 -10.21
N LEU A 122 6.26 2.20 -10.08
CA LEU A 122 6.31 0.94 -9.35
C LEU A 122 7.09 -0.11 -10.14
N GLU A 123 6.80 -0.24 -11.43
CA GLU A 123 7.45 -1.16 -12.38
C GLU A 123 8.96 -0.94 -12.42
N TYR A 124 9.41 0.30 -12.46
CA TYR A 124 10.84 0.65 -12.40
C TYR A 124 11.59 -0.01 -11.22
N HIS A 125 10.88 -0.29 -10.11
CA HIS A 125 11.46 -0.96 -8.95
C HIS A 125 11.21 -2.46 -8.91
N LEU A 126 10.30 -2.98 -9.73
CA LEU A 126 9.97 -4.40 -9.80
C LEU A 126 10.66 -5.11 -10.96
N ASP A 127 10.97 -4.37 -12.03
CA ASP A 127 11.63 -4.92 -13.20
C ASP A 127 13.01 -5.50 -12.84
N GLY A 128 13.28 -6.70 -13.37
CA GLY A 128 14.49 -7.45 -13.08
C GLY A 128 14.41 -8.30 -11.79
N LEU A 129 13.36 -8.20 -10.97
CA LEU A 129 13.16 -9.08 -9.82
C LEU A 129 12.62 -10.43 -10.27
N LYS A 130 13.34 -11.52 -9.92
CA LYS A 130 13.00 -12.88 -10.37
C LYS A 130 11.79 -13.48 -9.67
N SER A 131 11.54 -13.12 -8.43
CA SER A 131 10.47 -13.70 -7.61
C SER A 131 9.72 -12.60 -6.89
N VAL A 132 8.49 -12.36 -7.32
CA VAL A 132 7.62 -11.30 -6.79
C VAL A 132 6.34 -11.90 -6.21
N VAL A 133 5.96 -11.44 -5.03
CA VAL A 133 4.65 -11.65 -4.41
C VAL A 133 3.92 -10.32 -4.36
N ILE A 134 2.77 -10.24 -4.97
CA ILE A 134 1.90 -9.05 -4.95
C ILE A 134 0.79 -9.29 -3.94
N ILE A 135 0.69 -8.42 -2.91
CA ILE A 135 -0.38 -8.47 -1.92
C ILE A 135 -1.15 -7.16 -1.98
N ALA A 136 -2.46 -7.26 -2.15
CA ALA A 136 -3.34 -6.09 -2.20
C ALA A 136 -4.78 -6.45 -1.79
N ASP A 137 -5.62 -5.43 -1.66
CA ASP A 137 -7.06 -5.55 -1.49
C ASP A 137 -7.76 -6.06 -2.77
N GLY A 138 -9.10 -6.01 -2.81
CA GLY A 138 -9.89 -6.44 -3.95
C GLY A 138 -10.00 -5.42 -5.10
N ALA A 139 -9.20 -4.37 -5.13
CA ALA A 139 -9.28 -3.31 -6.12
C ALA A 139 -8.91 -3.82 -7.52
N LYS A 140 -9.86 -3.69 -8.46
CA LYS A 140 -9.71 -4.25 -9.82
C LYS A 140 -8.51 -3.68 -10.57
N TRP A 141 -8.18 -2.40 -10.36
CA TRP A 141 -7.08 -1.76 -11.07
C TRP A 141 -5.72 -2.37 -10.73
N ILE A 142 -5.55 -2.87 -9.50
CA ILE A 142 -4.32 -3.58 -9.10
C ILE A 142 -4.24 -4.93 -9.80
N TRP A 143 -5.34 -5.69 -9.77
CA TRP A 143 -5.35 -7.05 -10.30
C TRP A 143 -5.30 -7.11 -11.82
N ASN A 144 -5.91 -6.14 -12.52
CA ASN A 144 -5.76 -6.03 -13.97
C ASN A 144 -4.29 -5.78 -14.33
N TRP A 145 -3.65 -4.82 -13.67
CA TRP A 145 -2.23 -4.57 -13.86
C TRP A 145 -1.36 -5.79 -13.54
N ALA A 146 -1.61 -6.46 -12.42
CA ALA A 146 -0.83 -7.64 -12.02
C ALA A 146 -1.02 -8.83 -12.99
N ASP A 147 -2.23 -9.02 -13.51
CA ASP A 147 -2.50 -10.07 -14.51
C ASP A 147 -1.84 -9.77 -15.86
N ASP A 148 -1.79 -8.49 -16.26
CA ASP A 148 -1.26 -8.07 -17.56
C ASP A 148 0.29 -8.01 -17.57
N PHE A 149 0.90 -7.49 -16.50
CA PHE A 149 2.34 -7.20 -16.47
C PHE A 149 3.17 -8.17 -15.61
N TYR A 150 2.55 -8.84 -14.62
CA TYR A 150 3.22 -9.76 -13.69
C TYR A 150 2.46 -11.09 -13.56
N PRO A 151 2.13 -11.78 -14.68
CA PRO A 151 1.34 -13.03 -14.65
C PRO A 151 2.00 -14.14 -13.85
N GLU A 152 3.35 -14.17 -13.80
CA GLU A 152 4.13 -15.17 -13.06
C GLU A 152 4.28 -14.84 -11.57
N ALA A 153 3.92 -13.63 -11.14
CA ALA A 153 3.98 -13.27 -9.74
C ALA A 153 2.97 -14.06 -8.90
N THR A 154 3.35 -14.39 -7.68
CA THR A 154 2.39 -14.93 -6.73
C THR A 154 1.46 -13.80 -6.27
N GLN A 155 0.21 -13.86 -6.67
CA GLN A 155 -0.81 -12.85 -6.35
C GLN A 155 -1.63 -13.31 -5.14
N ILE A 156 -1.71 -12.48 -4.10
CA ILE A 156 -2.40 -12.78 -2.84
C ILE A 156 -3.39 -11.66 -2.52
N LEU A 157 -4.68 -12.01 -2.47
CA LEU A 157 -5.68 -11.12 -1.91
C LEU A 157 -5.45 -11.02 -0.40
N ASP A 158 -5.41 -9.81 0.13
CA ASP A 158 -5.27 -9.61 1.57
C ASP A 158 -6.32 -10.39 2.36
N PHE A 159 -5.85 -11.27 3.26
CA PHE A 159 -6.70 -12.10 4.10
C PHE A 159 -7.57 -11.26 5.03
N TYR A 160 -7.01 -10.20 5.62
CA TYR A 160 -7.75 -9.36 6.59
C TYR A 160 -8.86 -8.59 5.90
N HIS A 161 -8.62 -8.12 4.67
CA HIS A 161 -9.65 -7.47 3.86
C HIS A 161 -10.74 -8.46 3.41
N ALA A 162 -10.35 -9.68 3.04
CA ALA A 162 -11.33 -10.75 2.77
C ALA A 162 -12.16 -11.10 4.01
N LYS A 163 -11.54 -11.17 5.20
CA LYS A 163 -12.21 -11.38 6.48
C LYS A 163 -13.16 -10.23 6.83
N GLU A 164 -12.76 -8.98 6.56
CA GLU A 164 -13.60 -7.79 6.80
C GLU A 164 -14.93 -7.89 6.05
N HIS A 165 -14.91 -8.23 4.77
CA HIS A 165 -16.13 -8.47 3.99
C HIS A 165 -17.00 -9.58 4.54
N LEU A 166 -16.38 -10.65 5.06
CA LEU A 166 -17.10 -11.73 5.74
C LEU A 166 -17.80 -11.24 7.01
N CYS A 167 -17.06 -10.46 7.83
CA CYS A 167 -17.56 -9.88 9.06
C CYS A 167 -18.73 -8.91 8.81
N GLU A 168 -18.61 -8.03 7.80
CA GLU A 168 -19.66 -7.10 7.41
C GLU A 168 -20.96 -7.83 7.02
N PHE A 169 -20.85 -8.91 6.26
CA PHE A 169 -21.99 -9.75 5.93
C PHE A 169 -22.57 -10.40 7.19
N ALA A 170 -21.73 -11.04 8.01
CA ALA A 170 -22.16 -11.79 9.20
C ALA A 170 -22.85 -10.90 10.24
N VAL A 171 -22.39 -9.66 10.44
CA VAL A 171 -23.03 -8.66 11.32
C VAL A 171 -24.48 -8.38 10.90
N ASN A 172 -24.75 -8.35 9.62
CA ASN A 172 -26.10 -8.11 9.10
C ASN A 172 -26.95 -9.37 9.06
N TYR A 173 -26.34 -10.56 8.95
CA TYR A 173 -27.05 -11.83 8.83
C TYR A 173 -27.43 -12.43 10.18
N PHE A 174 -26.50 -12.51 11.12
CA PHE A 174 -26.71 -13.10 12.44
C PHE A 174 -27.11 -12.01 13.45
N LYS A 175 -28.28 -12.17 14.07
CA LYS A 175 -28.78 -11.23 15.10
C LYS A 175 -27.99 -11.33 16.40
N GLU A 176 -27.65 -12.56 16.79
CA GLU A 176 -26.99 -12.85 18.06
C GLU A 176 -25.45 -12.83 17.87
N SER A 177 -24.75 -12.33 18.90
CA SER A 177 -23.29 -12.14 18.84
C SER A 177 -22.52 -13.47 18.87
N THR A 178 -22.95 -14.43 19.69
CA THR A 178 -22.24 -15.70 19.88
C THR A 178 -22.24 -16.57 18.62
N PRO A 179 -23.42 -16.95 18.04
CA PRO A 179 -23.42 -17.70 16.78
C PRO A 179 -22.69 -16.98 15.64
N ARG A 180 -22.74 -15.64 15.63
CA ARG A 180 -22.03 -14.83 14.63
C ARG A 180 -20.52 -14.97 14.74
N SER A 181 -19.96 -14.82 15.95
CA SER A 181 -18.50 -14.93 16.16
C SER A 181 -17.99 -16.34 15.87
N GLU A 182 -18.72 -17.37 16.36
CA GLU A 182 -18.37 -18.77 16.09
C GLU A 182 -18.34 -19.07 14.59
N TRP A 183 -19.36 -18.62 13.85
CA TRP A 183 -19.41 -18.79 12.40
C TRP A 183 -18.28 -18.07 11.67
N ILE A 184 -17.98 -16.81 12.05
CA ILE A 184 -16.85 -16.06 11.47
C ILE A 184 -15.53 -16.78 11.72
N ASP A 185 -15.28 -17.24 12.95
CA ASP A 185 -14.04 -17.91 13.32
C ASP A 185 -13.88 -19.24 12.58
N GLU A 186 -14.97 -20.00 12.41
CA GLU A 186 -14.98 -21.22 11.60
C GLU A 186 -14.66 -20.94 10.13
N GLN A 187 -15.31 -19.93 9.52
CA GLN A 187 -15.03 -19.60 8.12
C GLN A 187 -13.61 -19.07 7.92
N CYS A 188 -13.08 -18.28 8.85
CA CYS A 188 -11.70 -17.82 8.83
C CYS A 188 -10.71 -18.98 8.94
N ARG A 189 -10.95 -19.93 9.86
CA ARG A 189 -10.14 -21.14 9.98
C ARG A 189 -10.19 -21.97 8.71
N THR A 190 -11.36 -22.16 8.12
CA THR A 190 -11.53 -22.88 6.85
C THR A 190 -10.74 -22.20 5.71
N MET A 191 -10.74 -20.85 5.61
CA MET A 191 -9.92 -20.15 4.64
C MET A 191 -8.42 -20.38 4.84
N LEU A 192 -7.95 -20.41 6.09
CA LEU A 192 -6.52 -20.51 6.42
C LEU A 192 -5.99 -21.94 6.32
N GLU A 193 -6.78 -22.92 6.71
CA GLU A 193 -6.33 -24.31 6.83
C GLU A 193 -6.72 -25.17 5.63
N GLU A 194 -7.81 -24.82 4.96
CA GLU A 194 -8.37 -25.65 3.89
C GLU A 194 -8.44 -24.93 2.53
N ASP A 195 -9.66 -24.52 2.10
CA ASP A 195 -9.90 -23.85 0.82
C ASP A 195 -11.07 -22.88 0.91
N THR A 196 -10.89 -21.72 0.32
CA THR A 196 -11.94 -20.71 0.17
C THR A 196 -13.19 -21.23 -0.53
N GLN A 197 -13.09 -22.28 -1.35
CA GLN A 197 -14.26 -22.93 -1.97
C GLN A 197 -15.24 -23.48 -0.94
N LYS A 198 -14.76 -24.00 0.20
CA LYS A 198 -15.62 -24.47 1.29
C LYS A 198 -16.40 -23.33 1.93
N VAL A 199 -15.74 -22.16 2.12
CA VAL A 199 -16.41 -20.95 2.63
C VAL A 199 -17.49 -20.45 1.65
N ILE A 200 -17.21 -20.51 0.34
CA ILE A 200 -18.22 -20.20 -0.68
C ILE A 200 -19.40 -21.19 -0.60
N GLY A 201 -19.15 -22.46 -0.35
CA GLY A 201 -20.17 -23.48 -0.11
C GLY A 201 -21.01 -23.13 1.13
N ALA A 202 -20.36 -22.89 2.27
CA ALA A 202 -21.03 -22.51 3.51
C ALA A 202 -21.91 -21.25 3.36
N LEU A 203 -21.44 -20.24 2.60
CA LEU A 203 -22.25 -19.05 2.29
C LEU A 203 -23.51 -19.40 1.45
N LYS A 204 -23.41 -20.32 0.50
CA LYS A 204 -24.54 -20.75 -0.33
C LYS A 204 -25.55 -21.56 0.46
N ASP A 205 -25.06 -22.40 1.38
CA ASP A 205 -25.90 -23.28 2.22
C ASP A 205 -26.62 -22.52 3.35
N LEU A 206 -26.22 -21.28 3.63
CA LEU A 206 -26.97 -20.45 4.57
C LEU A 206 -28.44 -20.28 4.10
N PRO A 207 -29.44 -20.39 5.01
CA PRO A 207 -30.82 -20.14 4.69
C PRO A 207 -31.04 -18.83 3.92
N MET A 208 -32.19 -18.76 3.23
CA MET A 208 -32.54 -17.53 2.51
C MET A 208 -32.60 -16.36 3.49
N SER A 209 -31.99 -15.27 3.10
CA SER A 209 -31.92 -14.07 3.93
C SER A 209 -33.31 -13.43 4.08
N PRO A 210 -33.65 -12.90 5.27
CA PRO A 210 -34.98 -12.34 5.54
C PRO A 210 -35.29 -11.10 4.71
N THR A 211 -34.29 -10.47 4.09
CA THR A 211 -34.48 -9.30 3.24
C THR A 211 -33.75 -9.44 1.90
N LYS A 212 -34.35 -8.85 0.84
CA LYS A 212 -33.71 -8.78 -0.49
C LYS A 212 -32.33 -8.12 -0.45
N LYS A 213 -32.16 -7.11 0.40
CA LYS A 213 -30.87 -6.39 0.56
C LYS A 213 -29.78 -7.33 1.08
N LEU A 214 -30.10 -8.11 2.11
CA LEU A 214 -29.15 -9.04 2.71
C LEU A 214 -28.80 -10.20 1.75
N GLU A 215 -29.78 -10.69 1.00
CA GLU A 215 -29.57 -11.70 -0.05
C GLU A 215 -28.65 -11.16 -1.17
N GLN A 216 -28.77 -9.88 -1.51
CA GLN A 216 -27.86 -9.23 -2.45
C GLN A 216 -26.44 -9.10 -1.86
N GLN A 217 -26.28 -8.81 -0.56
CA GLN A 217 -24.98 -8.78 0.10
C GLN A 217 -24.31 -10.16 0.09
N LYS A 218 -25.07 -11.22 0.40
CA LYS A 218 -24.60 -12.61 0.30
C LYS A 218 -24.08 -12.93 -1.09
N LYS A 219 -24.87 -12.62 -2.14
CA LYS A 219 -24.47 -12.83 -3.54
C LYS A 219 -23.23 -12.02 -3.92
N LYS A 220 -23.11 -10.77 -3.46
CA LYS A 220 -21.91 -9.93 -3.72
C LYS A 220 -20.66 -10.54 -3.09
N LEU A 221 -20.75 -11.01 -1.84
CA LEU A 221 -19.64 -11.67 -1.15
C LEU A 221 -19.21 -12.96 -1.83
N ILE A 222 -20.16 -13.82 -2.21
CA ILE A 222 -19.89 -15.05 -2.96
C ILE A 222 -19.17 -14.72 -4.27
N ASN A 223 -19.69 -13.75 -5.03
CA ASN A 223 -19.08 -13.33 -6.31
C ASN A 223 -17.69 -12.74 -6.10
N TYR A 224 -17.45 -11.99 -5.04
CA TYR A 224 -16.16 -11.44 -4.69
C TYR A 224 -15.14 -12.55 -4.41
N TYR A 225 -15.49 -13.55 -3.60
CA TYR A 225 -14.63 -14.70 -3.32
C TYR A 225 -14.40 -15.57 -4.56
N GLN A 226 -15.43 -15.83 -5.37
CA GLN A 226 -15.28 -16.60 -6.61
C GLN A 226 -14.29 -15.94 -7.59
N LYS A 227 -14.39 -14.61 -7.79
CA LYS A 227 -13.50 -13.87 -8.68
C LYS A 227 -12.05 -13.86 -8.20
N ASN A 228 -11.86 -13.82 -6.88
CA ASN A 228 -10.53 -13.74 -6.28
C ASN A 228 -9.98 -15.10 -5.83
N ARG A 229 -10.68 -16.20 -6.05
CA ARG A 229 -10.31 -17.53 -5.52
C ARG A 229 -8.88 -17.94 -5.82
N LYS A 230 -8.37 -17.65 -7.03
CA LYS A 230 -6.98 -17.93 -7.41
C LYS A 230 -5.95 -17.24 -6.49
N ARG A 231 -6.33 -16.08 -5.88
CA ARG A 231 -5.53 -15.26 -4.98
C ARG A 231 -5.78 -15.53 -3.49
N MET A 232 -6.71 -16.45 -3.18
CA MET A 232 -7.15 -16.77 -1.81
C MET A 232 -6.75 -18.18 -1.37
N ARG A 233 -5.64 -18.71 -1.86
CA ARG A 233 -5.10 -20.03 -1.49
C ARG A 233 -4.23 -19.94 -0.23
N TYR A 234 -4.81 -19.38 0.84
CA TYR A 234 -4.06 -19.00 2.05
C TYR A 234 -3.32 -20.16 2.69
N SER A 235 -3.95 -21.36 2.81
CA SER A 235 -3.30 -22.56 3.33
C SER A 235 -2.00 -22.88 2.58
N ALA A 236 -2.01 -22.79 1.25
CA ALA A 236 -0.82 -23.05 0.43
C ALA A 236 0.23 -21.94 0.59
N TYR A 237 -0.19 -20.67 0.74
CA TYR A 237 0.73 -19.55 0.94
C TYR A 237 1.41 -19.64 2.31
N ILE A 238 0.66 -19.94 3.38
CA ILE A 238 1.20 -20.13 4.73
C ILE A 238 2.22 -21.29 4.77
N LYS A 239 1.91 -22.43 4.12
CA LYS A 239 2.84 -23.56 4.02
C LYS A 239 4.15 -23.20 3.30
N LYS A 240 4.12 -22.22 2.41
CA LYS A 240 5.31 -21.67 1.75
C LYS A 240 6.01 -20.56 2.55
N GLY A 241 5.53 -20.22 3.74
CA GLY A 241 6.06 -19.12 4.57
C GLY A 241 5.76 -17.73 4.03
N LEU A 242 4.77 -17.58 3.13
CA LEU A 242 4.42 -16.30 2.54
C LEU A 242 3.52 -15.47 3.48
N LEU A 243 3.68 -14.15 3.43
CA LEU A 243 2.75 -13.21 4.05
C LEU A 243 1.41 -13.27 3.31
N ILE A 244 0.33 -13.20 4.06
CA ILE A 244 -1.05 -13.24 3.53
C ILE A 244 -1.85 -11.97 3.82
N GLY A 245 -1.26 -11.01 4.53
CA GLY A 245 -1.90 -9.75 4.91
C GLY A 245 -1.11 -8.54 4.48
N SER A 246 -1.82 -7.46 4.22
CA SER A 246 -1.28 -6.18 3.77
C SER A 246 -1.06 -5.16 4.89
N GLY A 247 -1.08 -5.55 6.17
CA GLY A 247 -0.88 -4.65 7.31
C GLY A 247 0.36 -3.77 7.20
N ALA A 248 1.36 -4.21 6.42
CA ALA A 248 2.56 -3.44 6.14
C ALA A 248 2.28 -2.23 5.23
N ILE A 249 1.37 -2.30 4.26
CA ILE A 249 1.00 -1.16 3.42
C ILE A 249 0.08 -0.18 4.15
N GLU A 250 -0.82 -0.69 5.02
CA GLU A 250 -1.64 0.18 5.88
C GLU A 250 -0.75 1.02 6.82
N SER A 251 0.24 0.36 7.44
CA SER A 251 1.25 1.05 8.24
C SER A 251 2.05 2.05 7.40
N ALA A 252 2.36 1.72 6.15
CA ALA A 252 3.04 2.62 5.23
C ALA A 252 2.18 3.85 4.90
N HIS A 253 0.89 3.69 4.59
CA HIS A 253 0.00 4.85 4.39
C HIS A 253 0.02 5.79 5.58
N ARG A 254 -0.08 5.25 6.80
CA ARG A 254 -0.01 6.05 8.04
C ARG A 254 1.31 6.80 8.16
N ASN A 255 2.43 6.09 8.00
CA ASN A 255 3.76 6.63 8.27
C ASN A 255 4.35 7.45 7.11
N VAL A 256 4.06 7.08 5.86
CA VAL A 256 4.62 7.74 4.68
C VAL A 256 3.78 8.95 4.31
N LEU A 257 2.46 8.83 4.22
CA LEU A 257 1.59 9.87 3.71
C LEU A 257 0.75 10.55 4.80
N GLN A 258 -0.03 9.80 5.58
CA GLN A 258 -1.07 10.38 6.44
C GLN A 258 -0.53 11.27 7.54
N GLN A 259 0.56 10.87 8.20
CA GLN A 259 1.17 11.66 9.29
C GLN A 259 1.50 13.11 8.91
N ARG A 260 1.73 13.39 7.62
CA ARG A 260 2.06 14.73 7.14
C ARG A 260 0.95 15.35 6.31
N MET A 261 0.16 14.53 5.63
CA MET A 261 -0.68 15.00 4.53
C MET A 261 -2.18 14.79 4.78
N LYS A 262 -2.55 14.21 5.93
CA LYS A 262 -3.96 13.99 6.31
C LYS A 262 -4.24 14.51 7.72
N LEU A 263 -3.78 15.74 8.01
CA LEU A 263 -4.05 16.40 9.26
C LEU A 263 -5.42 17.08 9.21
N SER A 264 -6.01 17.36 10.38
CA SER A 264 -7.30 18.03 10.48
C SER A 264 -7.30 19.38 9.75
N GLY A 265 -8.30 19.62 8.91
CA GLY A 265 -8.44 20.86 8.13
C GLY A 265 -7.45 21.02 6.97
N GLN A 266 -6.62 20.03 6.69
CA GLN A 266 -5.59 20.15 5.66
C GLN A 266 -6.12 19.89 4.26
N HIS A 267 -5.87 20.86 3.36
CA HIS A 267 -6.22 20.81 1.95
C HIS A 267 -4.97 21.01 1.11
N TRP A 268 -4.76 20.18 0.09
CA TRP A 268 -3.60 20.24 -0.78
C TRP A 268 -3.96 20.70 -2.19
N THR A 269 -3.06 21.44 -2.84
CA THR A 269 -3.08 21.45 -4.31
C THR A 269 -2.56 20.10 -4.78
N LYS A 270 -3.05 19.59 -5.91
CA LYS A 270 -2.57 18.30 -6.47
C LYS A 270 -1.05 18.31 -6.66
N LYS A 271 -0.53 19.41 -7.20
CA LYS A 271 0.92 19.59 -7.38
C LYS A 271 1.67 19.60 -6.03
N GLY A 272 1.23 20.37 -5.07
CA GLY A 272 1.86 20.45 -3.75
C GLY A 272 1.84 19.12 -3.00
N PHE A 273 0.75 18.36 -3.12
CA PHE A 273 0.67 16.99 -2.58
C PHE A 273 1.78 16.11 -3.18
N GLN A 274 1.86 16.06 -4.53
CA GLN A 274 2.83 15.20 -5.21
C GLN A 274 4.26 15.58 -4.84
N GLN A 275 4.59 16.86 -4.81
CA GLN A 275 5.91 17.36 -4.44
C GLN A 275 6.35 16.91 -3.04
N ILE A 276 5.47 17.03 -2.05
CA ILE A 276 5.76 16.59 -0.68
C ILE A 276 5.79 15.06 -0.59
N SER A 277 4.90 14.37 -1.30
CA SER A 277 4.89 12.91 -1.39
C SER A 277 6.21 12.36 -1.94
N ASN A 278 6.75 12.93 -3.00
CA ASN A 278 8.03 12.54 -3.59
C ASN A 278 9.18 12.63 -2.57
N LEU A 279 9.27 13.72 -1.82
CA LEU A 279 10.27 13.85 -0.75
C LEU A 279 10.07 12.82 0.35
N ARG A 280 8.81 12.53 0.71
CA ARG A 280 8.50 11.58 1.78
C ARG A 280 8.83 10.14 1.41
N VAL A 281 8.47 9.70 0.21
CA VAL A 281 8.78 8.33 -0.24
C VAL A 281 10.30 8.11 -0.27
N ILE A 282 11.09 9.05 -0.78
CA ILE A 282 12.56 8.95 -0.77
C ILE A 282 13.10 8.93 0.66
N TYR A 283 12.66 9.82 1.52
CA TYR A 283 13.09 9.85 2.91
C TYR A 283 12.74 8.54 3.66
N LYS A 284 11.54 8.04 3.47
CA LYS A 284 11.08 6.81 4.13
C LYS A 284 11.67 5.53 3.51
N SER A 285 12.15 5.60 2.27
CA SER A 285 12.94 4.54 1.62
C SER A 285 14.43 4.56 2.04
N ASN A 286 14.79 5.33 3.06
CA ASN A 286 16.18 5.50 3.51
C ASN A 286 17.15 6.00 2.41
N ASN A 287 16.62 6.59 1.33
CA ASN A 287 17.39 7.07 0.20
C ASN A 287 17.68 8.59 0.26
N SER A 288 18.02 9.08 1.46
CA SER A 288 18.35 10.51 1.66
C SER A 288 19.62 10.94 0.90
N SER A 289 20.43 10.01 0.43
CA SER A 289 21.58 10.28 -0.45
C SER A 289 21.14 10.93 -1.76
N ARG A 290 20.03 10.51 -2.35
CA ARG A 290 19.45 11.09 -3.56
C ARG A 290 19.09 12.57 -3.35
N ILE A 291 18.48 12.93 -2.24
CA ILE A 291 18.17 14.34 -1.91
C ILE A 291 19.47 15.14 -1.75
N ARG A 292 20.46 14.59 -1.04
CA ARG A 292 21.77 15.28 -0.88
C ARG A 292 22.47 15.50 -2.21
N GLN A 293 22.40 14.56 -3.13
CA GLN A 293 22.97 14.69 -4.46
C GLN A 293 22.28 15.79 -5.27
N LEU A 294 20.93 15.85 -5.24
CA LEU A 294 20.18 16.94 -5.87
C LEU A 294 20.57 18.31 -5.32
N VAL A 295 20.74 18.42 -4.00
CA VAL A 295 21.18 19.70 -3.37
C VAL A 295 22.60 20.08 -3.82
N ARG A 296 23.53 19.13 -3.91
CA ARG A 296 24.91 19.40 -4.38
C ARG A 296 24.97 19.80 -5.84
N ASN A 297 24.14 19.22 -6.70
CA ASN A 297 24.10 19.53 -8.12
C ASN A 297 23.43 20.89 -8.41
N ALA A 298 22.68 21.44 -7.45
CA ALA A 298 22.00 22.73 -7.57
C ALA A 298 22.82 23.90 -6.94
N ALA A 299 23.92 23.61 -6.26
CA ALA A 299 24.83 24.57 -5.64
C ALA A 299 26.02 24.88 -6.54
#